data_2d84f0fbd99f867f0c72c77b1256662c
#
_entry.id   2d84f0fbd99f867f0c72c77b1256662c
#
_cell.length_a   1.000
_cell.length_b   1.000
_cell.length_c   1.000
_cell.angle_alpha   90.00
_cell.angle_beta   90.00
_cell.angle_gamma   90.00
#
_symmetry.space_group_name_H-M   'P 1'
#
loop_
_entity.id
_entity.type
_entity.pdbx_description
1 polymer ?
#
loop_
_entity_poly.entity_id
_entity_poly.type
_entity_poly.pdbx_seq_one_letter_code
_entity_poly.pdbx_strand_id
1 'polypeptide(L)'
;MEKRKNLAVVCLSAAFLLGFLIWGLCKPDDAVSVSERRKLAQKPELTLSSVLRGEFMTKFETYTLDQFPLRDSFRRLKAVTRLDVLREKDNNGIYLADGYAAKLDPSIDEASVQHAADRFQLVYDRYLAGTDAKVYAAVIPDKNAFLARQNGYPAYDPADLSALLAQSMPYASMIDLTPALSLDSYYHTDLHWRQEALLPVARTLAKALGVTLTEDYETITADQPFYGVYCGQSALPLEPEPLRYLTNDTLRGCTVYDYETGSELPVYDLQQLAGEDAYAVFLSGSKALLTITNPAAKTDRELVVFRDSFASSLTPLLAGAYAKITLVDIRYLQPERLGTWLTFDTQDVLFLYSAPVLNSSETIR
;
A
#
# COMPACT_ATOMS: atom_id res chain seq x y z
N MET A 1 -22.76 31.64 45.57
CA MET A 1 -21.99 30.43 45.24
C MET A 1 -21.98 30.17 43.73
N GLU A 2 -23.07 30.29 43.04
CA GLU A 2 -23.21 30.02 41.60
C GLU A 2 -22.35 30.93 40.71
N LYS A 3 -22.37 32.25 40.92
CA LYS A 3 -21.52 33.21 40.17
C LYS A 3 -20.02 32.87 40.25
N ARG A 4 -19.54 32.41 41.43
CA ARG A 4 -18.11 31.99 41.57
C ARG A 4 -17.83 30.69 40.82
N LYS A 5 -18.72 29.73 40.79
CA LYS A 5 -18.62 28.50 40.00
C LYS A 5 -18.58 28.82 38.49
N ASN A 6 -19.51 29.64 38.02
CA ASN A 6 -19.58 30.05 36.63
C ASN A 6 -18.33 30.81 36.19
N LEU A 7 -17.81 31.73 37.06
CA LEU A 7 -16.54 32.43 36.78
C LEU A 7 -15.38 31.46 36.70
N ALA A 8 -15.31 30.51 37.63
CA ALA A 8 -14.24 29.50 37.60
C ALA A 8 -14.28 28.66 36.33
N VAL A 9 -15.46 28.21 35.89
CA VAL A 9 -15.63 27.47 34.62
C VAL A 9 -15.13 28.30 33.43
N VAL A 10 -15.60 29.58 33.34
CA VAL A 10 -15.15 30.48 32.27
C VAL A 10 -13.66 30.69 32.26
N CYS A 11 -13.07 30.96 33.43
CA CYS A 11 -11.58 31.15 33.53
C CYS A 11 -10.81 29.89 33.15
N LEU A 12 -11.24 28.72 33.61
CA LEU A 12 -10.61 27.44 33.25
C LEU A 12 -10.70 27.13 31.76
N SER A 13 -11.91 27.34 31.17
CA SER A 13 -12.11 27.15 29.73
C SER A 13 -11.27 28.12 28.92
N ALA A 14 -11.23 29.39 29.32
CA ALA A 14 -10.43 30.43 28.66
C ALA A 14 -8.91 30.10 28.78
N ALA A 15 -8.46 29.70 29.95
CA ALA A 15 -7.05 29.31 30.17
C ALA A 15 -6.67 28.09 29.34
N PHE A 16 -7.56 27.10 29.21
CA PHE A 16 -7.35 25.93 28.36
C PHE A 16 -7.24 26.33 26.89
N LEU A 17 -8.21 27.07 26.34
CA LEU A 17 -8.22 27.49 24.95
C LEU A 17 -7.02 28.39 24.59
N LEU A 18 -6.73 29.39 25.44
CA LEU A 18 -5.59 30.29 25.24
C LEU A 18 -4.27 29.57 25.38
N GLY A 19 -4.18 28.62 26.33
CA GLY A 19 -2.98 27.81 26.53
C GLY A 19 -2.63 27.01 25.27
N PHE A 20 -3.61 26.31 24.67
CA PHE A 20 -3.39 25.58 23.42
C PHE A 20 -3.12 26.50 22.23
N LEU A 21 -3.78 27.66 22.16
CA LEU A 21 -3.50 28.66 21.12
C LEU A 21 -2.04 29.15 21.20
N ILE A 22 -1.60 29.58 22.39
CA ILE A 22 -0.21 30.06 22.59
C ILE A 22 0.80 28.94 22.30
N TRP A 23 0.53 27.72 22.78
CA TRP A 23 1.40 26.59 22.51
C TRP A 23 1.49 26.29 21.01
N GLY A 24 0.36 26.26 20.28
CA GLY A 24 0.35 26.07 18.83
C GLY A 24 1.10 27.16 18.06
N LEU A 25 1.07 28.41 18.54
CA LEU A 25 1.83 29.50 17.92
C LEU A 25 3.33 29.45 18.22
N CYS A 26 3.74 28.88 19.35
CA CYS A 26 5.15 28.81 19.78
C CYS A 26 5.84 27.52 19.40
N LYS A 27 5.09 26.44 19.16
CA LYS A 27 5.64 25.14 18.78
C LYS A 27 6.24 25.23 17.36
N PRO A 28 7.44 24.66 17.11
CA PRO A 28 7.93 24.43 15.76
C PRO A 28 6.99 23.53 14.94
N ASP A 29 6.85 23.80 13.66
CA ASP A 29 6.06 22.97 12.76
C ASP A 29 6.74 21.61 12.51
N ASP A 30 5.97 20.53 12.60
CA ASP A 30 6.42 19.20 12.23
C ASP A 30 6.28 19.03 10.70
N ALA A 31 7.32 18.51 10.04
CA ALA A 31 7.28 18.28 8.59
C ALA A 31 6.47 17.05 8.21
N VAL A 32 6.51 16.01 9.04
CA VAL A 32 5.89 14.70 8.78
C VAL A 32 5.18 14.17 10.03
N SER A 33 4.16 13.38 9.83
CA SER A 33 3.58 12.53 10.86
C SER A 33 4.17 11.12 10.72
N VAL A 34 5.00 10.71 11.66
CA VAL A 34 5.57 9.35 11.68
C VAL A 34 4.45 8.32 11.85
N SER A 35 3.46 8.60 12.71
CA SER A 35 2.34 7.70 12.98
C SER A 35 1.46 7.46 11.75
N GLU A 36 1.19 8.50 10.94
CA GLU A 36 0.35 8.41 9.73
C GLU A 36 1.16 8.17 8.44
N ARG A 37 2.50 8.18 8.51
CA ARG A 37 3.41 8.03 7.36
C ARG A 37 3.09 9.03 6.23
N ARG A 38 2.85 10.30 6.59
CA ARG A 38 2.52 11.36 5.64
C ARG A 38 3.16 12.69 6.00
N LYS A 39 3.33 13.53 4.98
CA LYS A 39 3.69 14.94 5.18
C LYS A 39 2.53 15.67 5.86
N LEU A 40 2.88 16.54 6.82
CA LEU A 40 1.94 17.45 7.47
C LEU A 40 1.86 18.75 6.69
N ALA A 41 0.67 19.37 6.72
CA ALA A 41 0.47 20.68 6.09
C ALA A 41 1.35 21.72 6.78
N GLN A 42 2.04 22.49 5.96
CA GLN A 42 2.89 23.59 6.39
C GLN A 42 2.12 24.90 6.32
N LYS A 43 2.60 25.93 7.04
CA LYS A 43 1.95 27.24 7.11
C LYS A 43 1.73 27.82 5.69
N PRO A 44 0.47 28.10 5.30
CA PRO A 44 0.20 28.62 3.97
C PRO A 44 0.63 30.08 3.83
N GLU A 45 1.03 30.46 2.63
CA GLU A 45 1.32 31.85 2.30
C GLU A 45 0.03 32.68 2.25
N LEU A 46 0.05 33.81 2.94
CA LEU A 46 -1.04 34.76 2.95
C LEU A 46 -0.91 35.72 1.76
N THR A 47 -1.73 35.53 0.73
CA THR A 47 -1.83 36.44 -0.42
C THR A 47 -3.28 36.93 -0.58
N LEU A 48 -3.43 38.15 -1.07
CA LEU A 48 -4.79 38.69 -1.31
C LEU A 48 -5.62 37.80 -2.25
N SER A 49 -4.99 37.23 -3.27
CA SER A 49 -5.61 36.30 -4.21
C SER A 49 -6.08 35.02 -3.55
N SER A 50 -5.27 34.40 -2.67
CA SER A 50 -5.63 33.16 -1.97
C SER A 50 -6.75 33.37 -0.96
N VAL A 51 -6.80 34.56 -0.33
CA VAL A 51 -7.89 34.92 0.60
C VAL A 51 -9.20 35.13 -0.16
N LEU A 52 -9.18 35.90 -1.26
CA LEU A 52 -10.39 36.17 -2.04
C LEU A 52 -10.99 34.91 -2.69
N ARG A 53 -10.14 33.90 -3.01
CA ARG A 53 -10.60 32.61 -3.53
C ARG A 53 -10.96 31.58 -2.44
N GLY A 54 -10.77 31.92 -1.16
CA GLY A 54 -11.02 31.02 -0.04
C GLY A 54 -9.94 29.95 0.17
N GLU A 55 -8.97 29.83 -0.72
CA GLU A 55 -7.91 28.81 -0.65
C GLU A 55 -7.05 28.93 0.61
N PHE A 56 -6.77 30.18 1.03
CA PHE A 56 -6.01 30.39 2.27
C PHE A 56 -6.72 29.81 3.48
N MET A 57 -8.02 30.02 3.62
CA MET A 57 -8.77 29.52 4.78
C MET A 57 -8.77 27.99 4.84
N THR A 58 -8.98 27.32 3.72
CA THR A 58 -8.94 25.85 3.64
C THR A 58 -7.55 25.29 3.99
N LYS A 59 -6.50 25.89 3.42
CA LYS A 59 -5.12 25.47 3.71
C LYS A 59 -4.73 25.77 5.16
N PHE A 60 -5.18 26.90 5.70
CA PHE A 60 -4.90 27.29 7.08
C PHE A 60 -5.61 26.37 8.09
N GLU A 61 -6.86 25.98 7.80
CA GLU A 61 -7.57 24.99 8.60
C GLU A 61 -6.83 23.66 8.64
N THR A 62 -6.43 23.15 7.46
CA THR A 62 -5.64 21.91 7.38
C THR A 62 -4.31 22.03 8.15
N TYR A 63 -3.61 23.15 8.01
CA TYR A 63 -2.38 23.45 8.75
C TYR A 63 -2.60 23.43 10.27
N THR A 64 -3.62 24.12 10.77
CA THR A 64 -3.87 24.18 12.22
C THR A 64 -4.27 22.83 12.80
N LEU A 65 -4.99 21.99 12.04
CA LEU A 65 -5.31 20.62 12.43
C LEU A 65 -4.06 19.73 12.46
N ASP A 66 -3.19 19.84 11.47
CA ASP A 66 -1.98 19.04 11.36
C ASP A 66 -0.91 19.43 12.38
N GLN A 67 -0.81 20.71 12.70
CA GLN A 67 0.18 21.25 13.66
C GLN A 67 -0.36 21.40 15.10
N PHE A 68 -1.56 20.89 15.37
CA PHE A 68 -2.17 21.01 16.69
C PHE A 68 -1.31 20.33 17.77
N PRO A 69 -1.03 21.01 18.91
CA PRO A 69 -0.27 20.41 20.00
C PRO A 69 -0.92 19.14 20.52
N LEU A 70 -0.14 18.09 20.79
CA LEU A 70 -0.61 16.76 21.21
C LEU A 70 -1.58 16.10 20.22
N ARG A 71 -1.48 16.43 18.93
CA ARG A 71 -2.39 15.93 17.88
C ARG A 71 -2.61 14.42 17.98
N ASP A 72 -1.57 13.60 18.09
CA ASP A 72 -1.72 12.14 18.14
C ASP A 72 -2.43 11.67 19.41
N SER A 73 -2.26 12.36 20.53
CA SER A 73 -2.98 12.07 21.77
C SER A 73 -4.49 12.35 21.62
N PHE A 74 -4.85 13.46 20.97
CA PHE A 74 -6.26 13.77 20.70
C PHE A 74 -6.87 12.84 19.68
N ARG A 75 -6.12 12.42 18.66
CA ARG A 75 -6.56 11.41 17.69
C ARG A 75 -6.82 10.07 18.38
N ARG A 76 -5.93 9.65 19.28
CA ARG A 76 -6.11 8.45 20.11
C ARG A 76 -7.32 8.55 21.03
N LEU A 77 -7.48 9.68 21.71
CA LEU A 77 -8.65 9.93 22.57
C LEU A 77 -9.96 9.86 21.77
N LYS A 78 -10.00 10.47 20.58
CA LYS A 78 -11.14 10.36 19.65
C LYS A 78 -11.40 8.90 19.28
N ALA A 79 -10.37 8.14 18.88
CA ALA A 79 -10.50 6.75 18.45
C ALA A 79 -11.07 5.85 19.56
N VAL A 80 -10.51 5.93 20.76
CA VAL A 80 -10.99 5.19 21.93
C VAL A 80 -12.43 5.61 22.29
N THR A 81 -12.71 6.91 22.25
CA THR A 81 -14.08 7.40 22.55
C THR A 81 -15.09 6.85 21.53
N ARG A 82 -14.77 6.87 20.24
CA ARG A 82 -15.67 6.34 19.20
C ARG A 82 -15.92 4.84 19.37
N LEU A 83 -14.86 4.04 19.48
CA LEU A 83 -14.98 2.59 19.47
C LEU A 83 -15.41 2.01 20.83
N ASP A 84 -14.80 2.47 21.94
CA ASP A 84 -15.02 1.85 23.25
C ASP A 84 -16.19 2.47 24.01
N VAL A 85 -16.40 3.80 23.89
CA VAL A 85 -17.47 4.51 24.61
C VAL A 85 -18.73 4.58 23.78
N LEU A 86 -18.64 5.09 22.54
CA LEU A 86 -19.82 5.28 21.66
C LEU A 86 -20.20 4.00 20.91
N ARG A 87 -19.33 2.97 20.94
CA ARG A 87 -19.55 1.68 20.26
C ARG A 87 -19.77 1.83 18.74
N GLU A 88 -19.14 2.84 18.14
CA GLU A 88 -19.10 2.96 16.69
C GLU A 88 -18.31 1.80 16.07
N LYS A 89 -18.64 1.43 14.84
CA LYS A 89 -18.05 0.26 14.19
C LYS A 89 -16.63 0.51 13.64
N ASP A 90 -16.28 1.78 13.38
CA ASP A 90 -15.00 2.17 12.82
C ASP A 90 -14.52 3.53 13.34
N ASN A 91 -13.21 3.81 13.17
CA ASN A 91 -12.64 5.14 13.30
C ASN A 91 -11.80 5.45 12.04
N ASN A 92 -12.14 6.55 11.36
CA ASN A 92 -11.51 6.96 10.09
C ASN A 92 -11.62 5.88 8.98
N GLY A 93 -12.71 5.10 8.95
CA GLY A 93 -12.90 4.00 8.02
C GLY A 93 -12.09 2.73 8.35
N ILE A 94 -11.38 2.70 9.48
CA ILE A 94 -10.67 1.51 9.96
C ILE A 94 -11.49 0.84 11.05
N TYR A 95 -11.79 -0.43 10.89
CA TYR A 95 -12.47 -1.25 11.89
C TYR A 95 -11.53 -2.33 12.45
N LEU A 96 -11.90 -2.87 13.62
CA LEU A 96 -11.18 -3.98 14.27
C LEU A 96 -12.11 -5.18 14.36
N ALA A 97 -11.62 -6.33 13.92
CA ALA A 97 -12.31 -7.62 14.06
C ALA A 97 -11.28 -8.75 14.12
N ASP A 98 -11.53 -9.76 14.93
CA ASP A 98 -10.69 -10.97 15.10
C ASP A 98 -9.18 -10.66 15.28
N GLY A 99 -8.86 -9.54 15.93
CA GLY A 99 -7.47 -9.09 16.12
C GLY A 99 -6.84 -8.38 14.92
N TYR A 100 -7.57 -8.20 13.82
CA TYR A 100 -7.11 -7.48 12.61
C TYR A 100 -7.71 -6.09 12.54
N ALA A 101 -6.90 -5.15 12.09
CA ALA A 101 -7.36 -3.86 11.59
C ALA A 101 -7.55 -3.95 10.07
N ALA A 102 -8.67 -3.44 9.57
CA ALA A 102 -8.95 -3.40 8.15
C ALA A 102 -9.69 -2.12 7.78
N LYS A 103 -9.50 -1.66 6.54
CA LYS A 103 -10.20 -0.50 5.99
C LYS A 103 -11.56 -0.93 5.43
N LEU A 104 -12.62 -0.18 5.74
CA LEU A 104 -13.92 -0.40 5.14
C LEU A 104 -13.86 -0.16 3.63
N ASP A 105 -14.28 -1.15 2.87
CA ASP A 105 -14.41 -1.09 1.41
C ASP A 105 -15.68 -1.87 1.00
N PRO A 106 -16.86 -1.21 1.07
CA PRO A 106 -18.14 -1.90 1.04
C PRO A 106 -18.62 -2.30 -0.36
N SER A 107 -18.13 -1.64 -1.40
CA SER A 107 -18.65 -1.79 -2.77
C SER A 107 -17.57 -1.60 -3.81
N ILE A 108 -17.77 -2.19 -4.98
CA ILE A 108 -16.91 -1.97 -6.14
C ILE A 108 -17.26 -0.61 -6.75
N ASP A 109 -16.23 0.18 -7.04
CA ASP A 109 -16.31 1.34 -7.93
C ASP A 109 -15.99 0.88 -9.37
N GLU A 110 -17.04 0.56 -10.12
CA GLU A 110 -16.90 0.09 -11.50
C GLU A 110 -16.18 1.09 -12.40
N ALA A 111 -16.36 2.40 -12.17
CA ALA A 111 -15.68 3.44 -12.93
C ALA A 111 -14.18 3.44 -12.66
N SER A 112 -13.78 3.21 -11.41
CA SER A 112 -12.39 3.05 -11.03
C SER A 112 -11.75 1.81 -11.65
N VAL A 113 -12.42 0.65 -11.62
CA VAL A 113 -11.93 -0.57 -12.24
C VAL A 113 -11.79 -0.40 -13.75
N GLN A 114 -12.78 0.26 -14.41
CA GLN A 114 -12.71 0.54 -15.84
C GLN A 114 -11.55 1.48 -16.17
N HIS A 115 -11.32 2.52 -15.37
CA HIS A 115 -10.17 3.41 -15.55
C HIS A 115 -8.83 2.65 -15.48
N ALA A 116 -8.66 1.74 -14.51
CA ALA A 116 -7.46 0.88 -14.45
C ALA A 116 -7.32 0.02 -15.71
N ALA A 117 -8.42 -0.63 -16.14
CA ALA A 117 -8.44 -1.45 -17.34
C ALA A 117 -8.09 -0.67 -18.60
N ASP A 118 -8.56 0.58 -18.75
CA ASP A 118 -8.24 1.45 -19.87
C ASP A 118 -6.74 1.77 -19.92
N ARG A 119 -6.10 1.93 -18.75
CA ARG A 119 -4.64 2.15 -18.66
C ARG A 119 -3.85 0.89 -19.02
N PHE A 120 -4.34 -0.29 -18.63
CA PHE A 120 -3.74 -1.58 -19.01
C PHE A 120 -3.93 -1.85 -20.51
N GLN A 121 -5.10 -1.50 -21.06
CA GLN A 121 -5.35 -1.57 -22.50
C GLN A 121 -4.38 -0.68 -23.29
N LEU A 122 -4.10 0.53 -22.81
CA LEU A 122 -3.11 1.42 -23.44
C LEU A 122 -1.72 0.75 -23.50
N VAL A 123 -1.30 0.09 -22.41
CA VAL A 123 -0.02 -0.66 -22.38
C VAL A 123 -0.06 -1.80 -23.40
N TYR A 124 -1.15 -2.58 -23.42
CA TYR A 124 -1.31 -3.68 -24.34
C TYR A 124 -1.24 -3.21 -25.80
N ASP A 125 -2.05 -2.25 -26.18
CA ASP A 125 -2.14 -1.76 -27.57
C ASP A 125 -0.83 -1.18 -28.07
N ARG A 126 -0.09 -0.53 -27.18
CA ARG A 126 1.13 0.17 -27.56
C ARG A 126 2.37 -0.72 -27.62
N TYR A 127 2.43 -1.75 -26.75
CA TYR A 127 3.67 -2.49 -26.56
C TYR A 127 3.54 -4.01 -26.69
N LEU A 128 2.36 -4.58 -26.49
CA LEU A 128 2.19 -6.02 -26.41
C LEU A 128 1.44 -6.59 -27.62
N ALA A 129 0.51 -5.83 -28.18
CA ALA A 129 -0.23 -6.24 -29.35
C ALA A 129 0.70 -6.52 -30.54
N GLY A 130 0.63 -7.75 -31.08
CA GLY A 130 1.46 -8.19 -32.20
C GLY A 130 2.85 -8.70 -31.82
N THR A 131 3.16 -8.83 -30.52
CA THR A 131 4.33 -9.56 -30.00
C THR A 131 3.96 -10.99 -29.61
N ASP A 132 4.95 -11.83 -29.31
CA ASP A 132 4.77 -13.18 -28.77
C ASP A 132 4.68 -13.20 -27.24
N ALA A 133 4.56 -12.03 -26.58
CA ALA A 133 4.40 -11.91 -25.15
C ALA A 133 3.10 -12.57 -24.65
N LYS A 134 3.21 -13.33 -23.57
CA LYS A 134 2.04 -13.96 -22.94
C LYS A 134 1.54 -13.07 -21.83
N VAL A 135 0.30 -12.61 -21.95
CA VAL A 135 -0.29 -11.65 -21.03
C VAL A 135 -1.18 -12.34 -20.01
N TYR A 136 -0.94 -12.03 -18.74
CA TYR A 136 -1.69 -12.54 -17.60
C TYR A 136 -2.15 -11.36 -16.74
N ALA A 137 -3.25 -11.57 -16.00
CA ALA A 137 -3.70 -10.63 -14.99
C ALA A 137 -4.16 -11.37 -13.73
N ALA A 138 -3.91 -10.77 -12.58
CA ALA A 138 -4.36 -11.29 -11.30
C ALA A 138 -4.75 -10.13 -10.37
N VAL A 139 -5.89 -10.28 -9.70
CA VAL A 139 -6.32 -9.39 -8.63
C VAL A 139 -5.90 -9.98 -7.30
N ILE A 140 -5.23 -9.20 -6.48
CA ILE A 140 -4.89 -9.58 -5.12
C ILE A 140 -6.08 -9.19 -4.23
N PRO A 141 -6.79 -10.16 -3.63
CA PRO A 141 -7.88 -9.85 -2.70
C PRO A 141 -7.40 -8.99 -1.53
N ASP A 142 -8.25 -8.09 -1.04
CA ASP A 142 -8.03 -7.45 0.27
C ASP A 142 -8.38 -8.42 1.40
N LYS A 143 -7.81 -8.20 2.59
CA LYS A 143 -8.14 -9.02 3.78
C LYS A 143 -9.63 -8.98 4.15
N ASN A 144 -10.37 -7.95 3.72
CA ASN A 144 -11.83 -7.87 3.87
C ASN A 144 -12.57 -9.05 3.26
N ALA A 145 -12.03 -9.68 2.22
CA ALA A 145 -12.58 -10.89 1.62
C ALA A 145 -12.73 -12.03 2.65
N PHE A 146 -11.84 -12.08 3.63
CA PHE A 146 -11.75 -13.13 4.65
C PHE A 146 -12.24 -12.68 6.03
N LEU A 147 -12.40 -11.37 6.27
CA LEU A 147 -12.66 -10.80 7.59
C LEU A 147 -14.04 -10.14 7.71
N ALA A 148 -14.43 -9.36 6.70
CA ALA A 148 -15.50 -8.38 6.86
C ALA A 148 -16.88 -9.03 7.10
N ARG A 149 -17.35 -9.87 6.18
CA ARG A 149 -18.72 -10.41 6.19
C ARG A 149 -19.03 -11.23 7.45
N GLN A 150 -18.11 -12.06 7.91
CA GLN A 150 -18.28 -12.87 9.12
C GLN A 150 -18.38 -12.03 10.40
N ASN A 151 -17.86 -10.79 10.36
CA ASN A 151 -17.86 -9.84 11.46
C ASN A 151 -18.94 -8.75 11.30
N GLY A 152 -19.88 -8.91 10.33
CA GLY A 152 -21.00 -7.99 10.11
C GLY A 152 -20.62 -6.64 9.49
N TYR A 153 -19.50 -6.60 8.77
CA TYR A 153 -19.08 -5.46 7.95
C TYR A 153 -19.40 -5.70 6.48
N PRO A 154 -19.80 -4.64 5.73
CA PRO A 154 -20.03 -4.78 4.30
C PRO A 154 -18.71 -4.98 3.54
N ALA A 155 -18.73 -5.86 2.56
CA ALA A 155 -17.63 -6.09 1.61
C ALA A 155 -18.18 -6.68 0.32
N TYR A 156 -17.55 -6.35 -0.80
CA TYR A 156 -17.80 -7.02 -2.09
C TYR A 156 -17.12 -8.39 -2.17
N ASP A 157 -17.50 -9.17 -3.17
CA ASP A 157 -16.82 -10.42 -3.48
C ASP A 157 -15.61 -10.13 -4.38
N PRO A 158 -14.39 -10.59 -4.05
CA PRO A 158 -13.23 -10.42 -4.92
C PRO A 158 -13.43 -11.01 -6.33
N ALA A 159 -14.26 -12.06 -6.45
CA ALA A 159 -14.58 -12.66 -7.72
C ALA A 159 -15.33 -11.70 -8.65
N ASP A 160 -16.23 -10.86 -8.11
CA ASP A 160 -16.97 -9.88 -8.89
C ASP A 160 -16.02 -8.81 -9.48
N LEU A 161 -15.06 -8.32 -8.70
CA LEU A 161 -14.06 -7.37 -9.18
C LEU A 161 -13.14 -8.00 -10.23
N SER A 162 -12.70 -9.24 -10.01
CA SER A 162 -11.90 -9.99 -10.97
C SER A 162 -12.65 -10.24 -12.28
N ALA A 163 -13.95 -10.54 -12.21
CA ALA A 163 -14.79 -10.73 -13.38
C ALA A 163 -14.98 -9.44 -14.18
N LEU A 164 -15.15 -8.31 -13.49
CA LEU A 164 -15.26 -6.99 -14.12
C LEU A 164 -13.96 -6.62 -14.86
N LEU A 165 -12.80 -6.84 -14.23
CA LEU A 165 -11.50 -6.61 -14.86
C LEU A 165 -11.30 -7.54 -16.07
N ALA A 166 -11.67 -8.82 -15.97
CA ALA A 166 -11.55 -9.81 -17.03
C ALA A 166 -12.33 -9.43 -18.29
N GLN A 167 -13.53 -8.84 -18.13
CA GLN A 167 -14.35 -8.37 -19.25
C GLN A 167 -13.64 -7.27 -20.05
N SER A 168 -12.86 -6.43 -19.37
CA SER A 168 -12.13 -5.32 -19.99
C SER A 168 -10.73 -5.72 -20.48
N MET A 169 -10.24 -6.93 -20.13
CA MET A 169 -8.90 -7.43 -20.52
C MET A 169 -9.00 -8.79 -21.26
N PRO A 170 -9.70 -8.89 -22.40
CA PRO A 170 -9.88 -10.17 -23.11
C PRO A 170 -8.57 -10.75 -23.68
N TYR A 171 -7.52 -9.95 -23.72
CA TYR A 171 -6.16 -10.32 -24.16
C TYR A 171 -5.33 -10.97 -23.07
N ALA A 172 -5.77 -10.93 -21.80
CA ALA A 172 -5.04 -11.46 -20.66
C ALA A 172 -5.67 -12.76 -20.14
N SER A 173 -4.83 -13.71 -19.72
CA SER A 173 -5.27 -14.89 -18.99
C SER A 173 -5.41 -14.55 -17.51
N MET A 174 -6.63 -14.58 -16.97
CA MET A 174 -6.89 -14.29 -15.56
C MET A 174 -6.40 -15.43 -14.66
N ILE A 175 -5.75 -15.07 -13.55
CA ILE A 175 -5.26 -16.02 -12.54
C ILE A 175 -5.99 -15.71 -11.22
N ASP A 176 -6.74 -16.68 -10.71
CA ASP A 176 -7.39 -16.55 -9.40
C ASP A 176 -6.41 -16.89 -8.27
N LEU A 177 -6.11 -15.91 -7.42
CA LEU A 177 -5.23 -16.05 -6.26
C LEU A 177 -6.00 -16.34 -4.98
N THR A 178 -7.32 -16.17 -4.96
CA THR A 178 -8.17 -16.28 -3.76
C THR A 178 -8.02 -17.63 -3.05
N PRO A 179 -8.00 -18.79 -3.76
CA PRO A 179 -7.86 -20.08 -3.10
C PRO A 179 -6.49 -20.32 -2.43
N ALA A 180 -5.47 -19.52 -2.79
CA ALA A 180 -4.13 -19.61 -2.24
C ALA A 180 -3.92 -18.71 -1.00
N LEU A 181 -4.96 -17.99 -0.58
CA LEU A 181 -4.93 -16.99 0.50
C LEU A 181 -5.93 -17.32 1.59
N SER A 182 -5.67 -16.81 2.77
CA SER A 182 -6.55 -16.81 3.94
C SER A 182 -6.34 -15.53 4.74
N LEU A 183 -7.14 -15.29 5.78
CA LEU A 183 -6.92 -14.16 6.68
C LEU A 183 -5.50 -14.16 7.27
N ASP A 184 -4.97 -15.34 7.63
CA ASP A 184 -3.62 -15.49 8.16
C ASP A 184 -2.52 -15.15 7.15
N SER A 185 -2.85 -14.95 5.89
CA SER A 185 -1.88 -14.49 4.89
C SER A 185 -1.55 -13.00 5.02
N TYR A 186 -2.30 -12.25 5.82
CA TYR A 186 -2.17 -10.79 5.94
C TYR A 186 -1.60 -10.38 7.30
N TYR A 187 -0.96 -9.20 7.34
CA TYR A 187 -0.61 -8.56 8.60
C TYR A 187 -1.87 -8.11 9.35
N HIS A 188 -1.81 -8.16 10.68
CA HIS A 188 -2.91 -7.71 11.54
C HIS A 188 -3.15 -6.21 11.43
N THR A 189 -2.07 -5.43 11.39
CA THR A 189 -2.10 -3.97 11.50
C THR A 189 -1.77 -3.24 10.20
N ASP A 190 -1.48 -3.98 9.11
CA ASP A 190 -1.15 -3.43 7.79
C ASP A 190 -2.12 -3.94 6.71
N LEU A 191 -2.19 -3.21 5.59
CA LEU A 191 -2.98 -3.65 4.44
C LEU A 191 -2.36 -4.84 3.71
N HIS A 192 -1.04 -4.97 3.76
CA HIS A 192 -0.32 -5.96 2.96
C HIS A 192 -0.43 -7.39 3.53
N TRP A 193 -0.09 -8.32 2.69
CA TRP A 193 0.13 -9.72 3.05
C TRP A 193 1.54 -9.93 3.64
N ARG A 194 1.75 -11.07 4.32
CA ARG A 194 3.02 -11.47 4.92
C ARG A 194 3.79 -12.37 3.97
N GLN A 195 5.04 -12.03 3.64
CA GLN A 195 5.82 -12.77 2.64
C GLN A 195 5.95 -14.27 2.96
N GLU A 196 6.12 -14.63 4.24
CA GLU A 196 6.25 -16.03 4.66
C GLU A 196 5.00 -16.87 4.39
N ALA A 197 3.85 -16.24 4.15
CA ALA A 197 2.60 -16.92 3.80
C ALA A 197 2.35 -16.99 2.28
N LEU A 198 3.24 -16.45 1.43
CA LEU A 198 2.98 -16.30 -0.01
C LEU A 198 3.44 -17.45 -0.90
N LEU A 199 4.06 -18.49 -0.36
CA LEU A 199 4.47 -19.64 -1.18
C LEU A 199 3.30 -20.28 -1.96
N PRO A 200 2.08 -20.46 -1.40
CA PRO A 200 0.94 -20.93 -2.17
C PRO A 200 0.57 -20.01 -3.34
N VAL A 201 0.65 -18.69 -3.15
CA VAL A 201 0.41 -17.69 -4.21
C VAL A 201 1.49 -17.78 -5.28
N ALA A 202 2.76 -17.84 -4.89
CA ALA A 202 3.87 -18.00 -5.83
C ALA A 202 3.75 -19.28 -6.68
N ARG A 203 3.34 -20.40 -6.06
CA ARG A 203 3.05 -21.67 -6.77
C ARG A 203 1.90 -21.53 -7.77
N THR A 204 0.83 -20.84 -7.39
CA THR A 204 -0.33 -20.61 -8.27
C THR A 204 0.10 -19.81 -9.49
N LEU A 205 0.85 -18.73 -9.29
CA LEU A 205 1.41 -17.94 -10.39
C LEU A 205 2.37 -18.77 -11.25
N ALA A 206 3.33 -19.47 -10.65
CA ALA A 206 4.29 -20.29 -11.38
C ALA A 206 3.62 -21.34 -12.26
N LYS A 207 2.57 -22.01 -11.73
CA LYS A 207 1.78 -22.98 -12.49
C LYS A 207 1.10 -22.33 -13.71
N ALA A 208 0.48 -21.16 -13.53
CA ALA A 208 -0.19 -20.44 -14.61
C ALA A 208 0.81 -19.94 -15.66
N LEU A 209 1.96 -19.44 -15.23
CA LEU A 209 3.05 -18.96 -16.08
C LEU A 209 3.85 -20.11 -16.73
N GLY A 210 3.62 -21.37 -16.32
CA GLY A 210 4.33 -22.54 -16.85
C GLY A 210 5.82 -22.55 -16.48
N VAL A 211 6.15 -22.16 -15.24
CA VAL A 211 7.50 -22.19 -14.69
C VAL A 211 7.57 -23.03 -13.43
N THR A 212 8.79 -23.44 -13.04
CA THR A 212 9.03 -24.23 -11.83
C THR A 212 9.78 -23.36 -10.82
N LEU A 213 9.29 -23.33 -9.59
CA LEU A 213 9.93 -22.62 -8.48
C LEU A 213 10.90 -23.54 -7.73
N THR A 214 11.97 -22.94 -7.23
CA THR A 214 12.79 -23.52 -6.18
C THR A 214 12.26 -23.01 -4.84
N GLU A 215 11.87 -23.91 -3.93
CA GLU A 215 11.14 -23.55 -2.70
C GLU A 215 11.96 -23.81 -1.43
N ASP A 216 13.27 -23.84 -1.55
CA ASP A 216 14.17 -23.97 -0.41
C ASP A 216 14.44 -22.58 0.18
N TYR A 217 13.58 -22.14 1.10
CA TYR A 217 13.66 -20.84 1.73
C TYR A 217 13.93 -20.95 3.22
N GLU A 218 14.80 -20.09 3.70
CA GLU A 218 15.01 -19.75 5.09
C GLU A 218 14.10 -18.56 5.46
N THR A 219 13.42 -18.64 6.60
CA THR A 219 12.62 -17.53 7.14
C THR A 219 13.44 -16.71 8.10
N ILE A 220 13.62 -15.43 7.79
CA ILE A 220 14.29 -14.46 8.65
C ILE A 220 13.24 -13.56 9.30
N THR A 221 13.34 -13.39 10.62
CA THR A 221 12.52 -12.42 11.36
C THR A 221 13.35 -11.15 11.58
N ALA A 222 12.79 -10.00 11.20
CA ALA A 222 13.43 -8.71 11.46
C ALA A 222 13.46 -8.42 12.97
N ASP A 223 14.54 -7.81 13.45
CA ASP A 223 14.69 -7.46 14.87
C ASP A 223 13.78 -6.31 15.31
N GLN A 224 13.30 -5.51 14.36
CA GLN A 224 12.46 -4.35 14.62
C GLN A 224 10.98 -4.75 14.65
N PRO A 225 10.18 -4.21 15.61
CA PRO A 225 8.73 -4.42 15.62
C PRO A 225 8.08 -3.73 14.42
N PHE A 226 7.14 -4.41 13.76
CA PHE A 226 6.39 -3.87 12.64
C PHE A 226 5.04 -3.30 13.11
N TYR A 227 4.87 -2.00 12.92
CA TYR A 227 3.60 -1.30 13.09
C TYR A 227 3.02 -1.03 11.71
N GLY A 228 1.93 -1.68 11.35
CA GLY A 228 1.29 -1.48 10.06
C GLY A 228 0.65 -0.10 9.91
N VAL A 229 0.33 0.28 8.69
CA VAL A 229 -0.24 1.59 8.34
C VAL A 229 -1.56 1.89 9.08
N TYR A 230 -2.32 0.85 9.41
CA TYR A 230 -3.59 1.01 10.14
C TYR A 230 -3.42 1.44 11.59
N CYS A 231 -2.26 1.19 12.22
CA CYS A 231 -1.94 1.75 13.55
C CYS A 231 -2.06 3.28 13.54
N GLY A 232 -1.44 3.92 12.56
CA GLY A 232 -1.48 5.37 12.41
C GLY A 232 -2.83 5.89 11.90
N GLN A 233 -3.41 5.25 10.91
CA GLN A 233 -4.69 5.71 10.33
C GLN A 233 -5.85 5.61 11.32
N SER A 234 -5.93 4.51 12.08
CA SER A 234 -6.95 4.35 13.12
C SER A 234 -6.68 5.18 14.37
N ALA A 235 -5.43 5.56 14.61
CA ALA A 235 -4.94 6.17 15.85
C ALA A 235 -5.17 5.31 17.10
N LEU A 236 -5.32 3.99 16.93
CA LEU A 236 -5.48 3.05 18.02
C LEU A 236 -4.12 2.52 18.51
N PRO A 237 -3.99 2.18 19.80
CA PRO A 237 -2.81 1.56 20.35
C PRO A 237 -2.76 0.07 20.00
N LEU A 238 -2.55 -0.24 18.71
CA LEU A 238 -2.42 -1.61 18.25
C LEU A 238 -1.03 -2.16 18.58
N GLU A 239 -0.97 -3.45 18.93
CA GLU A 239 0.30 -4.13 19.20
C GLU A 239 1.08 -4.33 17.89
N PRO A 240 2.40 -4.23 17.94
CA PRO A 240 3.24 -4.52 16.79
C PRO A 240 3.29 -6.02 16.51
N GLU A 241 3.65 -6.36 15.29
CA GLU A 241 3.80 -7.74 14.86
C GLU A 241 5.19 -7.98 14.24
N PRO A 242 5.66 -9.23 14.14
CA PRO A 242 6.94 -9.52 13.52
C PRO A 242 6.85 -9.35 11.99
N LEU A 243 7.82 -8.65 11.40
CA LEU A 243 8.03 -8.67 9.97
C LEU A 243 9.00 -9.81 9.64
N ARG A 244 8.62 -10.67 8.69
CA ARG A 244 9.45 -11.79 8.24
C ARG A 244 9.65 -11.73 6.74
N TYR A 245 10.81 -12.21 6.29
CA TYR A 245 11.09 -12.38 4.87
C TYR A 245 11.74 -13.73 4.59
N LEU A 246 11.53 -14.22 3.38
CA LEU A 246 12.04 -15.50 2.90
C LEU A 246 13.30 -15.27 2.07
N THR A 247 14.38 -15.98 2.37
CA THR A 247 15.62 -15.87 1.60
C THR A 247 16.20 -17.24 1.28
N ASN A 248 17.07 -17.30 0.28
CA ASN A 248 17.86 -18.47 -0.09
C ASN A 248 19.10 -18.00 -0.88
N ASP A 249 19.93 -18.94 -1.32
CA ASP A 249 21.16 -18.61 -2.08
C ASP A 249 20.86 -17.90 -3.40
N THR A 250 19.77 -18.27 -4.07
CA THR A 250 19.32 -17.59 -5.30
C THR A 250 19.04 -16.12 -5.04
N LEU A 251 18.23 -15.80 -4.02
CA LEU A 251 17.87 -14.42 -3.70
C LEU A 251 19.05 -13.60 -3.21
N ARG A 252 19.96 -14.22 -2.47
CA ARG A 252 21.22 -13.58 -2.05
C ARG A 252 22.15 -13.25 -3.23
N GLY A 253 22.07 -14.04 -4.31
CA GLY A 253 22.83 -13.82 -5.54
C GLY A 253 22.17 -12.87 -6.54
N CYS A 254 20.87 -12.53 -6.38
CA CYS A 254 20.17 -11.60 -7.25
C CYS A 254 20.62 -10.16 -7.01
N THR A 255 20.63 -9.36 -8.08
CA THR A 255 20.79 -7.91 -8.02
C THR A 255 19.49 -7.22 -8.42
N VAL A 256 19.25 -6.04 -7.88
CA VAL A 256 18.08 -5.20 -8.22
C VAL A 256 18.60 -3.89 -8.78
N TYR A 257 18.26 -3.55 -10.02
CA TYR A 257 18.62 -2.28 -10.61
C TYR A 257 17.45 -1.29 -10.53
N ASP A 258 17.70 -0.11 -9.94
CA ASP A 258 16.75 0.99 -9.85
C ASP A 258 17.00 2.01 -10.96
N TYR A 259 16.05 2.15 -11.86
CA TYR A 259 16.14 3.07 -13.00
C TYR A 259 15.97 4.55 -12.61
N GLU A 260 15.42 4.85 -11.44
CA GLU A 260 15.29 6.24 -10.96
C GLU A 260 16.62 6.78 -10.47
N THR A 261 17.37 5.96 -9.74
CA THR A 261 18.68 6.37 -9.17
C THR A 261 19.87 5.94 -10.02
N GLY A 262 19.66 5.03 -10.97
CA GLY A 262 20.73 4.43 -11.77
C GLY A 262 21.69 3.57 -10.96
N SER A 263 21.23 2.99 -9.84
CA SER A 263 22.06 2.23 -8.90
C SER A 263 21.50 0.84 -8.62
N GLU A 264 22.36 -0.04 -8.10
CA GLU A 264 21.96 -1.36 -7.62
C GLU A 264 21.46 -1.27 -6.16
N LEU A 265 20.40 -2.02 -5.89
CA LEU A 265 19.77 -2.18 -4.59
C LEU A 265 19.77 -3.65 -4.18
N PRO A 266 19.71 -3.97 -2.90
CA PRO A 266 19.47 -5.35 -2.45
C PRO A 266 18.01 -5.75 -2.69
N VAL A 267 17.74 -7.07 -2.76
CA VAL A 267 16.37 -7.60 -2.78
C VAL A 267 15.63 -7.23 -1.50
N TYR A 268 16.33 -7.28 -0.37
CA TYR A 268 15.82 -6.86 0.95
C TYR A 268 16.69 -5.74 1.50
N ASP A 269 16.16 -4.53 1.54
CA ASP A 269 16.83 -3.34 2.06
C ASP A 269 16.59 -3.21 3.57
N LEU A 270 17.48 -3.83 4.35
CA LEU A 270 17.35 -3.86 5.81
C LEU A 270 17.43 -2.47 6.48
N GLN A 271 17.93 -1.45 5.77
CA GLN A 271 17.95 -0.09 6.31
C GLN A 271 16.54 0.49 6.45
N GLN A 272 15.60 0.04 5.61
CA GLN A 272 14.20 0.47 5.65
C GLN A 272 13.46 -0.01 6.91
N LEU A 273 13.95 -1.06 7.58
CA LEU A 273 13.34 -1.55 8.83
C LEU A 273 13.32 -0.49 9.95
N ALA A 274 14.26 0.43 9.96
CA ALA A 274 14.30 1.55 10.89
C ALA A 274 13.59 2.82 10.36
N GLY A 275 13.06 2.77 9.14
CA GLY A 275 12.37 3.86 8.47
C GLY A 275 10.91 4.04 8.91
N GLU A 276 10.22 4.99 8.27
CA GLU A 276 8.80 5.26 8.52
C GLU A 276 7.91 4.10 8.08
N ASP A 277 8.31 3.37 7.04
CA ASP A 277 7.61 2.19 6.51
C ASP A 277 8.54 0.99 6.42
N ALA A 278 8.52 0.14 7.44
CA ALA A 278 9.35 -1.07 7.48
C ALA A 278 8.99 -2.08 6.35
N TYR A 279 7.78 -2.04 5.77
CA TYR A 279 7.44 -2.86 4.60
C TYR A 279 8.28 -2.50 3.37
N ALA A 280 8.87 -1.32 3.33
CA ALA A 280 9.83 -0.91 2.31
C ALA A 280 11.13 -1.76 2.30
N VAL A 281 11.33 -2.67 3.26
CA VAL A 281 12.40 -3.69 3.20
C VAL A 281 12.34 -4.48 1.90
N PHE A 282 11.15 -4.71 1.36
CA PHE A 282 10.95 -5.40 0.08
C PHE A 282 11.24 -4.46 -1.09
N LEU A 283 12.33 -4.70 -1.80
CA LEU A 283 12.76 -3.96 -3.01
C LEU A 283 12.88 -2.44 -2.80
N SER A 284 13.26 -2.01 -1.58
CA SER A 284 13.42 -0.60 -1.21
C SER A 284 12.14 0.25 -1.39
N GLY A 285 10.95 -0.40 -1.26
CA GLY A 285 9.65 0.26 -1.23
C GLY A 285 9.08 0.66 -2.60
N SER A 286 8.48 1.85 -2.65
CA SER A 286 7.79 2.33 -3.85
C SER A 286 8.77 2.87 -4.87
N LYS A 287 8.96 2.12 -5.97
CA LYS A 287 9.84 2.44 -7.09
C LYS A 287 9.07 2.32 -8.41
N ALA A 288 9.29 3.25 -9.33
CA ALA A 288 8.59 3.28 -10.61
C ALA A 288 9.01 2.13 -11.53
N LEU A 289 10.31 1.83 -11.58
CA LEU A 289 10.88 0.81 -12.47
C LEU A 289 12.10 0.15 -11.82
N LEU A 290 12.00 -1.16 -11.61
CA LEU A 290 13.07 -2.01 -11.08
C LEU A 290 13.29 -3.21 -12.00
N THR A 291 14.52 -3.76 -12.00
CA THR A 291 14.80 -5.05 -12.60
C THR A 291 15.57 -5.94 -11.61
N ILE A 292 15.01 -7.10 -11.29
CA ILE A 292 15.69 -8.16 -10.55
C ILE A 292 16.40 -9.05 -11.58
N THR A 293 17.69 -9.21 -11.46
CA THR A 293 18.51 -10.11 -12.29
C THR A 293 18.98 -11.29 -11.47
N ASN A 294 18.75 -12.50 -11.97
CA ASN A 294 19.25 -13.74 -11.40
C ASN A 294 20.43 -14.26 -12.23
N PRO A 295 21.67 -14.05 -11.81
CA PRO A 295 22.85 -14.48 -12.59
C PRO A 295 23.04 -16.01 -12.61
N ALA A 296 22.36 -16.74 -11.72
CA ALA A 296 22.40 -18.20 -11.66
C ALA A 296 21.21 -18.88 -12.37
N ALA A 297 20.39 -18.11 -13.09
CA ALA A 297 19.24 -18.64 -13.82
C ALA A 297 19.66 -19.70 -14.83
N LYS A 298 18.88 -20.78 -14.92
CA LYS A 298 19.06 -21.86 -15.90
C LYS A 298 18.17 -21.69 -17.14
N THR A 299 17.63 -20.51 -17.32
CA THR A 299 16.70 -20.14 -18.38
C THR A 299 17.00 -18.72 -18.82
N ASP A 300 16.59 -18.34 -20.00
CA ASP A 300 16.61 -16.98 -20.54
C ASP A 300 15.24 -16.27 -20.42
N ARG A 301 14.25 -16.94 -19.83
CA ARG A 301 12.90 -16.36 -19.66
C ARG A 301 12.94 -15.09 -18.84
N GLU A 302 12.14 -14.12 -19.27
CA GLU A 302 11.93 -12.85 -18.59
C GLU A 302 10.46 -12.69 -18.21
N LEU A 303 10.23 -12.02 -17.09
CA LEU A 303 8.90 -11.63 -16.62
C LEU A 303 8.83 -10.11 -16.47
N VAL A 304 7.76 -9.50 -16.96
CA VAL A 304 7.44 -8.09 -16.67
C VAL A 304 6.19 -8.06 -15.79
N VAL A 305 6.28 -7.41 -14.63
CA VAL A 305 5.18 -7.31 -13.68
C VAL A 305 4.74 -5.85 -13.59
N PHE A 306 3.57 -5.52 -14.12
CA PHE A 306 2.86 -4.28 -13.81
C PHE A 306 2.21 -4.42 -12.44
N ARG A 307 2.50 -3.51 -11.50
CA ARG A 307 2.29 -3.83 -10.10
C ARG A 307 1.92 -2.63 -9.22
N ASP A 308 1.43 -2.95 -8.01
CA ASP A 308 1.46 -2.07 -6.85
C ASP A 308 2.44 -2.60 -5.76
N SER A 309 2.36 -2.06 -4.53
CA SER A 309 3.28 -2.41 -3.43
C SER A 309 3.20 -3.86 -2.96
N PHE A 310 2.06 -4.53 -3.15
CA PHE A 310 1.91 -5.95 -2.76
C PHE A 310 2.90 -6.86 -3.50
N ALA A 311 3.16 -6.58 -4.78
CA ALA A 311 4.09 -7.38 -5.56
C ALA A 311 5.55 -7.25 -5.09
N SER A 312 5.90 -6.23 -4.30
CA SER A 312 7.27 -6.07 -3.81
C SER A 312 7.74 -7.24 -2.94
N SER A 313 6.86 -7.82 -2.13
CA SER A 313 7.18 -9.00 -1.31
C SER A 313 7.01 -10.33 -2.07
N LEU A 314 6.10 -10.40 -3.05
CA LEU A 314 5.82 -11.62 -3.81
C LEU A 314 6.84 -11.88 -4.92
N THR A 315 7.21 -10.84 -5.68
CA THR A 315 8.03 -11.00 -6.90
C THR A 315 9.40 -11.64 -6.63
N PRO A 316 10.11 -11.36 -5.53
CA PRO A 316 11.33 -12.07 -5.19
C PRO A 316 11.18 -13.60 -5.17
N LEU A 317 10.02 -14.12 -4.75
CA LEU A 317 9.77 -15.57 -4.70
C LEU A 317 9.68 -16.21 -6.10
N LEU A 318 9.53 -15.43 -7.15
CA LEU A 318 9.55 -15.88 -8.54
C LEU A 318 10.94 -15.81 -9.17
N ALA A 319 11.93 -15.17 -8.51
CA ALA A 319 13.25 -14.90 -9.10
C ALA A 319 14.02 -16.17 -9.48
N GLY A 320 13.77 -17.28 -8.79
CA GLY A 320 14.39 -18.57 -9.14
C GLY A 320 13.95 -19.15 -10.50
N ALA A 321 12.82 -18.71 -11.03
CA ALA A 321 12.23 -19.22 -12.27
C ALA A 321 12.56 -18.39 -13.51
N TYR A 322 13.18 -17.22 -13.36
CA TYR A 322 13.45 -16.27 -14.43
C TYR A 322 14.89 -15.77 -14.41
N ALA A 323 15.44 -15.47 -15.58
CA ALA A 323 16.73 -14.78 -15.71
C ALA A 323 16.60 -13.31 -15.28
N LYS A 324 15.44 -12.70 -15.57
CA LYS A 324 15.17 -11.30 -15.29
C LYS A 324 13.70 -11.10 -14.98
N ILE A 325 13.40 -10.29 -13.95
CA ILE A 325 12.06 -9.84 -13.63
C ILE A 325 12.06 -8.32 -13.57
N THR A 326 11.28 -7.68 -14.43
CA THR A 326 11.12 -6.23 -14.44
C THR A 326 9.79 -5.84 -13.79
N LEU A 327 9.85 -5.00 -12.77
CA LEU A 327 8.68 -4.48 -12.07
C LEU A 327 8.40 -3.05 -12.53
N VAL A 328 7.18 -2.81 -12.95
CA VAL A 328 6.70 -1.53 -13.47
C VAL A 328 5.53 -1.03 -12.64
N ASP A 329 5.68 0.12 -12.01
CA ASP A 329 4.59 0.78 -11.30
C ASP A 329 4.11 2.00 -12.08
N ILE A 330 3.03 1.82 -12.85
CA ILE A 330 2.47 2.88 -13.69
C ILE A 330 1.73 3.97 -12.91
N ARG A 331 1.72 3.91 -11.59
CA ARG A 331 1.29 5.04 -10.75
C ARG A 331 2.36 6.14 -10.71
N TYR A 332 3.63 5.75 -10.89
CA TYR A 332 4.79 6.64 -10.85
C TYR A 332 5.42 6.85 -12.23
N LEU A 333 5.23 5.92 -13.17
CA LEU A 333 5.77 5.98 -14.53
C LEU A 333 4.63 6.10 -15.55
N GLN A 334 4.74 7.07 -16.45
CA GLN A 334 3.77 7.21 -17.55
C GLN A 334 3.90 6.04 -18.54
N PRO A 335 2.82 5.28 -18.80
CA PRO A 335 2.85 4.13 -19.71
C PRO A 335 3.40 4.46 -21.09
N GLU A 336 3.12 5.66 -21.60
CA GLU A 336 3.57 6.13 -22.92
C GLU A 336 5.09 6.18 -23.06
N ARG A 337 5.83 6.20 -21.95
CA ARG A 337 7.29 6.29 -21.92
C ARG A 337 7.99 4.96 -21.69
N LEU A 338 7.26 3.85 -21.49
CA LEU A 338 7.84 2.52 -21.20
C LEU A 338 8.86 2.09 -22.25
N GLY A 339 8.62 2.37 -23.53
CA GLY A 339 9.54 2.05 -24.62
C GLY A 339 10.92 2.73 -24.54
N THR A 340 11.12 3.67 -23.60
CA THR A 340 12.46 4.25 -23.34
C THR A 340 13.38 3.24 -22.63
N TRP A 341 12.81 2.32 -21.85
CA TRP A 341 13.56 1.39 -21.01
C TRP A 341 13.30 -0.07 -21.34
N LEU A 342 12.12 -0.39 -21.90
CA LEU A 342 11.66 -1.77 -22.12
C LEU A 342 11.34 -2.01 -23.59
N THR A 343 11.74 -3.18 -24.06
CA THR A 343 11.30 -3.73 -25.35
C THR A 343 10.56 -5.03 -25.04
N PHE A 344 9.39 -5.19 -25.63
CA PHE A 344 8.56 -6.37 -25.45
C PHE A 344 8.63 -7.27 -26.69
N ASP A 345 8.79 -8.57 -26.48
CA ASP A 345 8.87 -9.58 -27.54
C ASP A 345 8.23 -10.90 -27.09
N THR A 346 8.91 -11.72 -26.27
CA THR A 346 8.51 -13.07 -25.86
C THR A 346 8.32 -13.22 -24.35
N GLN A 347 8.41 -12.13 -23.61
CA GLN A 347 8.30 -12.14 -22.15
C GLN A 347 6.94 -12.62 -21.67
N ASP A 348 6.91 -13.20 -20.47
CA ASP A 348 5.68 -13.26 -19.71
C ASP A 348 5.37 -11.86 -19.14
N VAL A 349 4.12 -11.41 -19.26
CA VAL A 349 3.67 -10.10 -18.75
C VAL A 349 2.52 -10.32 -17.79
N LEU A 350 2.67 -9.86 -16.56
CA LEU A 350 1.69 -10.02 -15.50
C LEU A 350 1.22 -8.65 -14.99
N PHE A 351 -0.08 -8.36 -15.10
CA PHE A 351 -0.74 -7.27 -14.40
C PHE A 351 -1.19 -7.79 -13.02
N LEU A 352 -0.51 -7.34 -11.96
CA LEU A 352 -0.72 -7.81 -10.60
C LEU A 352 -1.02 -6.64 -9.68
N TYR A 353 -2.28 -6.42 -9.40
CA TYR A 353 -2.77 -5.31 -8.60
C TYR A 353 -3.69 -5.76 -7.48
N SER A 354 -3.62 -5.06 -6.35
CA SER A 354 -4.53 -5.30 -5.24
C SER A 354 -5.92 -4.71 -5.51
N ALA A 355 -6.93 -5.37 -4.98
CA ALA A 355 -8.31 -4.93 -5.09
C ALA A 355 -8.52 -3.49 -4.60
N PRO A 356 -7.92 -3.01 -3.48
CA PRO A 356 -8.03 -1.61 -3.07
C PRO A 356 -7.46 -0.61 -4.08
N VAL A 357 -6.37 -0.96 -4.78
CA VAL A 357 -5.78 -0.06 -5.80
C VAL A 357 -6.66 -0.02 -7.04
N LEU A 358 -7.25 -1.14 -7.45
CA LEU A 358 -8.19 -1.17 -8.58
C LEU A 358 -9.50 -0.44 -8.26
N ASN A 359 -9.94 -0.54 -7.01
CA ASN A 359 -11.17 0.12 -6.52
C ASN A 359 -10.98 1.63 -6.23
N SER A 360 -9.74 2.14 -6.29
CA SER A 360 -9.35 3.55 -6.14
C SER A 360 -8.17 3.83 -7.06
N SER A 361 -8.42 3.80 -8.37
CA SER A 361 -7.38 3.72 -9.41
C SER A 361 -6.90 5.09 -9.94
N GLU A 362 -7.29 6.20 -9.34
CA GLU A 362 -6.97 7.55 -9.82
C GLU A 362 -5.45 7.81 -9.91
N THR A 363 -4.66 7.05 -9.19
CA THR A 363 -3.20 7.13 -9.25
C THR A 363 -2.59 6.35 -10.41
N ILE A 364 -3.30 5.42 -11.03
CA ILE A 364 -2.87 4.67 -12.21
C ILE A 364 -2.89 5.61 -13.42
N ARG A 365 -1.75 5.80 -14.07
CA ARG A 365 -1.56 6.81 -15.14
C ARG A 365 -1.78 6.25 -16.52
#